data_d5e4bc712dcc10af821f5b95cb3cee89
#
_entry.id   d5e4bc712dcc10af821f5b95cb3cee89
#
_cell.length_a   1.000
_cell.length_b   1.000
_cell.length_c   1.000
_cell.angle_alpha   90.00
_cell.angle_beta   90.00
_cell.angle_gamma   90.00
#
_symmetry.space_group_name_H-M   'P 1'
#
loop_
_entity.id
_entity.type
_entity.pdbx_description
1 polymer ?
#
loop_
_entity_poly.entity_id
_entity_poly.type
_entity_poly.pdbx_seq_one_letter_code
_entity_poly.pdbx_strand_id
1 'polypeptide(L)'
;MRRVCRIFAAAALGLLGPACSVTRHIPEGQYLVQRVKIEDDESTPRRDRITASDLEKYVRQTPNKRFLGTNFYVWLYEQADPAKDNRWNNWKRKIGQAPVLLETGLTEKSAENLKVYMDSKGFFDSRASFEVDTTSRRKRARITYRTHQG
;
A
#
# COMPACT_ATOMS: atom_id res chain seq x y z
N MET A 1 6.52 -21.29 40.54
CA MET A 1 6.59 -19.99 39.83
C MET A 1 7.67 -19.94 38.72
N ARG A 2 8.89 -20.42 38.89
CA ARG A 2 9.97 -20.37 37.87
C ARG A 2 9.69 -21.20 36.59
N ARG A 3 8.90 -22.28 36.63
CA ARG A 3 8.60 -23.14 35.46
C ARG A 3 7.51 -22.55 34.56
N VAL A 4 6.53 -21.85 35.13
CA VAL A 4 5.46 -21.21 34.38
C VAL A 4 5.96 -20.03 33.56
N CYS A 5 6.90 -19.25 34.12
CA CYS A 5 7.51 -18.11 33.44
C CYS A 5 8.36 -18.54 32.22
N ARG A 6 8.99 -19.73 32.26
CA ARG A 6 9.77 -20.29 31.13
C ARG A 6 8.88 -20.76 29.97
N ILE A 7 7.69 -21.26 30.28
CA ILE A 7 6.72 -21.70 29.26
C ILE A 7 6.12 -20.49 28.52
N PHE A 8 5.81 -19.40 29.23
CA PHE A 8 5.34 -18.16 28.63
C PHE A 8 6.40 -17.48 27.77
N ALA A 9 7.67 -17.49 28.15
CA ALA A 9 8.78 -16.95 27.37
C ALA A 9 9.01 -17.74 26.06
N ALA A 10 8.90 -19.08 26.11
CA ALA A 10 9.04 -19.92 24.92
C ALA A 10 7.85 -19.75 23.92
N ALA A 11 6.62 -19.56 24.42
CA ALA A 11 5.46 -19.31 23.61
C ALA A 11 5.52 -17.93 22.89
N ALA A 12 6.10 -16.91 23.53
CA ALA A 12 6.27 -15.58 22.94
C ALA A 12 7.29 -15.56 21.78
N LEU A 13 8.30 -16.41 21.80
CA LEU A 13 9.32 -16.50 20.74
C LEU A 13 8.80 -17.18 19.47
N GLY A 14 7.77 -18.02 19.57
CA GLY A 14 7.19 -18.73 18.44
C GLY A 14 6.33 -17.86 17.50
N LEU A 15 5.94 -16.65 17.90
CA LEU A 15 5.06 -15.76 17.14
C LEU A 15 5.78 -14.83 16.14
N LEU A 16 7.11 -14.87 16.07
CA LEU A 16 7.90 -13.98 15.20
C LEU A 16 8.18 -14.55 13.80
N GLY A 17 7.64 -15.73 13.46
CA GLY A 17 8.01 -16.48 12.26
C GLY A 17 7.35 -16.14 10.92
N PRO A 18 6.10 -15.62 10.80
CA PRO A 18 5.43 -15.57 9.48
C PRO A 18 5.52 -14.24 8.74
N ALA A 19 6.25 -13.24 9.22
CA ALA A 19 6.24 -11.90 8.59
C ALA A 19 6.87 -11.81 7.20
N CYS A 20 7.53 -12.85 6.71
CA CYS A 20 8.31 -12.82 5.46
C CYS A 20 7.63 -13.44 4.23
N SER A 21 6.41 -14.02 4.32
CA SER A 21 5.88 -14.85 3.25
C SER A 21 4.96 -14.15 2.23
N VAL A 22 4.42 -12.95 2.54
CA VAL A 22 3.44 -12.27 1.69
C VAL A 22 3.96 -11.92 0.28
N THR A 23 5.27 -11.77 0.12
CA THR A 23 5.87 -11.47 -1.19
C THR A 23 6.41 -12.71 -1.92
N ARG A 24 6.23 -13.91 -1.35
CA ARG A 24 6.76 -15.15 -1.90
C ARG A 24 6.08 -15.54 -3.22
N HIS A 25 4.80 -15.26 -3.35
CA HIS A 25 3.99 -15.59 -4.52
C HIS A 25 3.98 -14.48 -5.59
N ILE A 26 4.63 -13.34 -5.32
CA ILE A 26 4.76 -12.27 -6.32
C ILE A 26 5.78 -12.70 -7.38
N PRO A 27 5.42 -12.68 -8.68
CA PRO A 27 6.32 -13.00 -9.78
C PRO A 27 7.61 -12.16 -9.75
N GLU A 28 8.65 -12.62 -10.39
CA GLU A 28 9.87 -11.84 -10.55
C GLU A 28 9.60 -10.61 -11.41
N GLY A 29 10.22 -9.49 -11.05
CA GLY A 29 10.01 -8.21 -11.74
C GLY A 29 8.76 -7.46 -11.32
N GLN A 30 7.87 -8.05 -10.50
CA GLN A 30 6.71 -7.37 -9.96
C GLN A 30 6.93 -6.96 -8.51
N TYR A 31 6.29 -5.85 -8.11
CA TYR A 31 6.46 -5.26 -6.80
C TYR A 31 5.10 -4.97 -6.16
N LEU A 32 4.95 -5.34 -4.89
CA LEU A 32 3.79 -5.00 -4.07
C LEU A 32 3.84 -3.52 -3.70
N VAL A 33 2.80 -2.77 -4.01
CA VAL A 33 2.67 -1.37 -3.57
C VAL A 33 2.50 -1.34 -2.06
N GLN A 34 3.57 -0.95 -1.36
CA GLN A 34 3.59 -0.93 0.10
C GLN A 34 3.12 0.40 0.67
N ARG A 35 3.46 1.50 0.00
CA ARG A 35 3.13 2.86 0.44
C ARG A 35 2.94 3.75 -0.76
N VAL A 36 1.94 4.60 -0.66
CA VAL A 36 1.77 5.77 -1.51
C VAL A 36 1.86 6.99 -0.59
N LYS A 37 2.58 8.01 -1.02
CA LYS A 37 2.74 9.29 -0.31
C LYS A 37 2.53 10.41 -1.31
N ILE A 38 1.88 11.48 -0.88
CA ILE A 38 1.79 12.73 -1.63
C ILE A 38 2.57 13.78 -0.85
N GLU A 39 3.53 14.40 -1.50
CA GLU A 39 4.35 15.50 -0.98
C GLU A 39 4.04 16.74 -1.79
N ASP A 40 3.62 17.79 -1.11
CA ASP A 40 3.43 19.11 -1.70
C ASP A 40 4.65 19.97 -1.43
N ASP A 41 5.05 20.79 -2.39
CA ASP A 41 6.23 21.66 -2.25
C ASP A 41 5.99 22.93 -1.41
N GLU A 42 4.77 23.02 -0.82
CA GLU A 42 4.39 24.12 0.06
C GLU A 42 4.42 25.52 -0.57
N SER A 43 4.37 25.63 -1.90
CA SER A 43 4.32 26.88 -2.62
C SER A 43 3.10 27.74 -2.28
N THR A 44 1.96 27.08 -2.02
CA THR A 44 0.71 27.74 -1.67
C THR A 44 0.48 27.78 -0.14
N PRO A 45 -0.05 28.88 0.42
CA PRO A 45 -0.37 28.97 1.84
C PRO A 45 -1.31 27.85 2.29
N ARG A 46 -1.12 27.33 3.51
CA ARG A 46 -1.86 26.17 4.05
C ARG A 46 -3.37 26.29 3.95
N ARG A 47 -3.95 27.48 4.18
CA ARG A 47 -5.40 27.68 4.17
C ARG A 47 -6.02 27.57 2.77
N ASP A 48 -5.24 27.83 1.74
CA ASP A 48 -5.70 27.89 0.35
C ASP A 48 -5.32 26.62 -0.43
N ARG A 49 -4.56 25.73 0.21
CA ARG A 49 -3.99 24.50 -0.36
C ARG A 49 -4.99 23.35 -0.32
N ILE A 50 -5.00 22.54 -1.39
CA ILE A 50 -5.67 21.24 -1.38
C ILE A 50 -4.89 20.28 -0.45
N THR A 51 -5.60 19.58 0.43
CA THR A 51 -4.95 18.68 1.37
C THR A 51 -4.48 17.38 0.69
N ALA A 52 -3.42 16.77 1.20
CA ALA A 52 -2.96 15.48 0.70
C ALA A 52 -4.06 14.40 0.75
N SER A 53 -4.93 14.44 1.77
CA SER A 53 -6.06 13.51 1.89
C SER A 53 -7.12 13.68 0.80
N ASP A 54 -7.28 14.88 0.25
CA ASP A 54 -8.17 15.12 -0.88
C ASP A 54 -7.53 14.64 -2.19
N LEU A 55 -6.24 14.85 -2.33
CA LEU A 55 -5.46 14.38 -3.47
C LEU A 55 -5.39 12.84 -3.52
N GLU A 56 -5.28 12.16 -2.38
CA GLU A 56 -5.24 10.69 -2.31
C GLU A 56 -6.45 10.01 -2.99
N LYS A 57 -7.60 10.66 -3.02
CA LYS A 57 -8.82 10.15 -3.67
C LYS A 57 -8.68 9.99 -5.19
N TYR A 58 -7.73 10.68 -5.80
CA TYR A 58 -7.46 10.66 -7.25
C TYR A 58 -6.31 9.72 -7.63
N VAL A 59 -5.65 9.13 -6.65
CA VAL A 59 -4.64 8.09 -6.87
C VAL A 59 -5.32 6.75 -7.16
N ARG A 60 -4.98 6.13 -8.30
CA ARG A 60 -5.61 4.86 -8.74
C ARG A 60 -5.06 3.63 -8.03
N GLN A 61 -3.80 3.65 -7.65
CA GLN A 61 -3.16 2.54 -6.93
C GLN A 61 -3.00 2.88 -5.45
N THR A 62 -3.94 2.42 -4.63
CA THR A 62 -3.84 2.53 -3.18
C THR A 62 -3.26 1.24 -2.60
N PRO A 63 -2.34 1.31 -1.63
CA PRO A 63 -1.77 0.12 -1.01
C PRO A 63 -2.83 -0.70 -0.28
N ASN A 64 -2.59 -2.00 -0.16
CA ASN A 64 -3.45 -2.88 0.63
C ASN A 64 -3.56 -2.42 2.09
N LYS A 65 -4.73 -2.64 2.68
CA LYS A 65 -4.94 -2.37 4.11
C LYS A 65 -3.98 -3.19 4.95
N ARG A 66 -3.47 -2.59 6.01
CA ARG A 66 -2.52 -3.22 6.92
C ARG A 66 -3.18 -3.43 8.29
N PHE A 67 -2.92 -4.57 8.90
CA PHE A 67 -3.34 -4.87 10.25
C PHE A 67 -2.10 -4.98 11.14
N LEU A 68 -2.03 -4.19 12.21
CA LEU A 68 -0.85 -4.11 13.11
C LEU A 68 0.48 -3.98 12.35
N GLY A 69 0.51 -3.15 11.30
CA GLY A 69 1.71 -2.94 10.48
C GLY A 69 2.06 -4.08 9.52
N THR A 70 1.30 -5.17 9.52
CA THR A 70 1.51 -6.34 8.66
C THR A 70 0.53 -6.36 7.48
N ASN A 71 0.89 -7.07 6.40
CA ASN A 71 0.01 -7.29 5.25
C ASN A 71 -0.93 -8.48 5.48
N PHE A 72 -1.58 -8.53 6.64
CA PHE A 72 -2.43 -9.63 7.07
C PHE A 72 -3.52 -9.98 6.06
N TYR A 73 -4.19 -8.98 5.47
CA TYR A 73 -5.27 -9.21 4.50
C TYR A 73 -4.77 -9.83 3.19
N VAL A 74 -3.57 -9.47 2.75
CA VAL A 74 -2.95 -10.08 1.57
C VAL A 74 -2.55 -11.52 1.88
N TRP A 75 -1.94 -11.76 3.04
CA TRP A 75 -1.62 -13.11 3.50
C TRP A 75 -2.87 -14.00 3.60
N LEU A 76 -3.96 -13.47 4.15
CA LEU A 76 -5.23 -14.20 4.27
C LEU A 76 -5.80 -14.58 2.90
N TYR A 77 -5.71 -13.67 1.92
CA TYR A 77 -6.12 -13.92 0.55
C TYR A 77 -5.28 -15.02 -0.11
N GLU A 78 -3.96 -14.98 0.07
CA GLU A 78 -3.04 -16.00 -0.48
C GLU A 78 -3.22 -17.38 0.15
N GLN A 79 -3.75 -17.45 1.39
CA GLN A 79 -4.11 -18.70 2.05
C GLN A 79 -5.44 -19.29 1.56
N ALA A 80 -6.17 -18.59 0.70
CA ALA A 80 -7.41 -19.10 0.13
C ALA A 80 -7.11 -19.92 -1.11
N ASP A 81 -7.47 -21.21 -1.08
CA ASP A 81 -7.35 -22.13 -2.22
C ASP A 81 -8.46 -21.84 -3.24
N PRO A 82 -8.14 -21.43 -4.48
CA PRO A 82 -9.16 -21.12 -5.50
C PRO A 82 -9.98 -22.34 -5.92
N ALA A 83 -9.46 -23.56 -5.74
CA ALA A 83 -10.13 -24.80 -6.12
C ALA A 83 -11.11 -25.31 -5.06
N LYS A 84 -11.06 -24.78 -3.84
CA LYS A 84 -11.93 -25.23 -2.74
C LYS A 84 -13.06 -24.26 -2.48
N ASP A 85 -14.29 -24.74 -2.65
CA ASP A 85 -15.51 -23.98 -2.34
C ASP A 85 -16.11 -24.46 -1.00
N ASN A 86 -15.50 -24.02 0.12
CA ASN A 86 -16.02 -24.23 1.45
C ASN A 86 -16.18 -22.90 2.20
N ARG A 87 -17.05 -22.90 3.23
CA ARG A 87 -17.38 -21.69 4.01
C ARG A 87 -16.16 -20.96 4.55
N TRP A 88 -15.15 -21.70 5.00
CA TRP A 88 -13.91 -21.16 5.54
C TRP A 88 -13.03 -20.50 4.47
N ASN A 89 -12.94 -21.10 3.31
CA ASN A 89 -12.18 -20.59 2.19
C ASN A 89 -12.83 -19.34 1.57
N ASN A 90 -14.16 -19.37 1.46
CA ASN A 90 -14.95 -18.22 1.01
C ASN A 90 -14.82 -17.04 1.97
N TRP A 91 -14.79 -17.29 3.29
CA TRP A 91 -14.53 -16.28 4.30
C TRP A 91 -13.14 -15.64 4.11
N LYS A 92 -12.09 -16.44 3.90
CA LYS A 92 -10.73 -15.94 3.62
C LYS A 92 -10.70 -15.04 2.38
N ARG A 93 -11.34 -15.45 1.29
CA ARG A 93 -11.44 -14.65 0.07
C ARG A 93 -12.22 -13.35 0.26
N LYS A 94 -13.27 -13.39 1.06
CA LYS A 94 -14.13 -12.22 1.34
C LYS A 94 -13.42 -11.16 2.20
N ILE A 95 -12.63 -11.58 3.18
CA ILE A 95 -11.91 -10.67 4.08
C ILE A 95 -10.53 -10.32 3.53
N GLY A 96 -9.87 -11.27 2.87
CA GLY A 96 -8.57 -11.07 2.24
C GLY A 96 -8.63 -10.05 1.10
N GLN A 97 -7.48 -9.46 0.79
CA GLN A 97 -7.31 -8.53 -0.32
C GLN A 97 -6.26 -9.06 -1.28
N ALA A 98 -6.59 -9.07 -2.57
CA ALA A 98 -5.59 -9.37 -3.60
C ALA A 98 -4.41 -8.38 -3.50
N PRO A 99 -3.17 -8.83 -3.73
CA PRO A 99 -2.01 -7.95 -3.68
C PRO A 99 -2.11 -6.87 -4.76
N VAL A 100 -1.94 -5.61 -4.38
CA VAL A 100 -1.85 -4.49 -5.32
C VAL A 100 -0.42 -4.43 -5.83
N LEU A 101 -0.23 -4.83 -7.09
CA LEU A 101 1.05 -4.82 -7.77
C LEU A 101 1.30 -3.47 -8.42
N LEU A 102 2.57 -3.07 -8.51
CA LEU A 102 2.97 -1.83 -9.16
C LEU A 102 2.69 -1.91 -10.68
N GLU A 103 1.87 -1.01 -11.16
CA GLU A 103 1.61 -0.78 -12.57
C GLU A 103 1.99 0.65 -12.94
N THR A 104 3.06 0.82 -13.71
CA THR A 104 3.59 2.15 -14.08
C THR A 104 2.54 3.00 -14.78
N GLY A 105 1.75 2.40 -15.69
CA GLY A 105 0.70 3.13 -16.39
C GLY A 105 -0.42 3.67 -15.47
N LEU A 106 -0.73 2.99 -14.37
CA LEU A 106 -1.68 3.51 -13.37
C LEU A 106 -1.04 4.60 -12.51
N THR A 107 0.26 4.52 -12.28
CA THR A 107 1.02 5.56 -11.55
C THR A 107 1.07 6.85 -12.36
N GLU A 108 1.36 6.77 -13.66
CA GLU A 108 1.33 7.91 -14.59
C GLU A 108 -0.07 8.56 -14.64
N LYS A 109 -1.11 7.74 -14.84
CA LYS A 109 -2.51 8.23 -14.84
C LYS A 109 -2.91 8.85 -13.51
N SER A 110 -2.35 8.40 -12.40
CA SER A 110 -2.59 9.03 -11.10
C SER A 110 -1.97 10.42 -11.04
N ALA A 111 -0.74 10.59 -11.51
CA ALA A 111 -0.10 11.92 -11.57
C ALA A 111 -0.91 12.88 -12.47
N GLU A 112 -1.38 12.41 -13.63
CA GLU A 112 -2.25 13.18 -14.51
C GLU A 112 -3.56 13.58 -13.82
N ASN A 113 -4.24 12.64 -13.15
CA ASN A 113 -5.47 12.92 -12.42
C ASN A 113 -5.25 13.95 -11.30
N LEU A 114 -4.12 13.89 -10.60
CA LEU A 114 -3.77 14.87 -9.56
C LEU A 114 -3.67 16.27 -10.16
N LYS A 115 -2.98 16.41 -11.31
CA LYS A 115 -2.87 17.67 -12.02
C LYS A 115 -4.26 18.20 -12.44
N VAL A 116 -5.06 17.38 -13.13
CA VAL A 116 -6.40 17.75 -13.58
C VAL A 116 -7.29 18.19 -12.42
N TYR A 117 -7.19 17.51 -11.29
CA TYR A 117 -7.94 17.90 -10.10
C TYR A 117 -7.50 19.24 -9.55
N MET A 118 -6.19 19.51 -9.44
CA MET A 118 -5.64 20.79 -9.00
C MET A 118 -6.08 21.91 -9.95
N ASP A 119 -5.98 21.71 -11.27
CA ASP A 119 -6.45 22.66 -12.29
C ASP A 119 -7.95 22.97 -12.11
N SER A 120 -8.78 21.96 -11.83
CA SER A 120 -10.22 22.13 -11.60
C SER A 120 -10.54 22.96 -10.34
N LYS A 121 -9.58 23.09 -9.43
CA LYS A 121 -9.67 23.90 -8.23
C LYS A 121 -9.10 25.32 -8.40
N GLY A 122 -8.60 25.64 -9.60
CA GLY A 122 -8.07 26.96 -9.93
C GLY A 122 -6.54 27.07 -9.86
N PHE A 123 -5.83 25.97 -9.62
CA PHE A 123 -4.37 25.92 -9.61
C PHE A 123 -3.84 25.63 -11.02
N PHE A 124 -3.82 26.65 -11.90
CA PHE A 124 -3.52 26.44 -13.33
C PHE A 124 -2.03 26.21 -13.64
N ASP A 125 -1.13 26.65 -12.78
CA ASP A 125 0.30 26.35 -12.88
C ASP A 125 0.69 25.07 -12.14
N SER A 126 -0.31 24.24 -11.79
CA SER A 126 -0.10 23.05 -11.04
C SER A 126 0.74 21.98 -11.78
N ARG A 127 1.53 21.24 -11.04
CA ARG A 127 2.35 20.14 -11.56
C ARG A 127 2.25 18.94 -10.63
N ALA A 128 2.23 17.77 -11.23
CA ALA A 128 2.32 16.52 -10.49
C ALA A 128 3.35 15.62 -11.17
N SER A 129 4.28 15.12 -10.39
CA SER A 129 5.27 14.13 -10.80
C SER A 129 5.25 12.96 -9.82
N PHE A 130 5.91 11.86 -10.17
CA PHE A 130 6.01 10.72 -9.28
C PHE A 130 7.41 10.13 -9.29
N GLU A 131 7.76 9.52 -8.20
CA GLU A 131 8.98 8.74 -8.01
C GLU A 131 8.61 7.36 -7.45
N VAL A 132 9.22 6.32 -7.99
CA VAL A 132 9.00 4.95 -7.54
C VAL A 132 10.31 4.40 -6.99
N ASP A 133 10.30 4.10 -5.70
CA ASP A 133 11.39 3.38 -5.02
C ASP A 133 11.01 1.91 -4.89
N THR A 134 11.85 1.03 -5.46
CA THR A 134 11.63 -0.41 -5.43
C THR A 134 12.71 -1.11 -4.62
N THR A 135 12.29 -2.00 -3.72
CA THR A 135 13.19 -2.87 -2.97
C THR A 135 13.11 -4.29 -3.52
N SER A 136 14.01 -4.64 -4.44
CA SER A 136 14.03 -5.94 -5.14
C SER A 136 14.07 -7.13 -4.19
N ARG A 137 14.90 -7.08 -3.14
CA ARG A 137 15.01 -8.16 -2.14
C ARG A 137 13.69 -8.49 -1.43
N ARG A 138 12.78 -7.52 -1.30
CA ARG A 138 11.47 -7.70 -0.63
C ARG A 138 10.30 -7.59 -1.60
N LYS A 139 10.55 -7.45 -2.89
CA LYS A 139 9.53 -7.23 -3.94
C LYS A 139 8.48 -6.18 -3.52
N ARG A 140 8.93 -5.02 -3.04
CA ARG A 140 8.09 -3.93 -2.53
C ARG A 140 8.38 -2.65 -3.27
N ALA A 141 7.32 -1.87 -3.52
CA ALA A 141 7.40 -0.55 -4.12
C ALA A 141 6.81 0.51 -3.19
N ARG A 142 7.41 1.70 -3.21
CA ARG A 142 6.88 2.93 -2.62
C ARG A 142 6.71 3.94 -3.74
N ILE A 143 5.56 4.57 -3.80
CA ILE A 143 5.26 5.60 -4.78
C ILE A 143 5.17 6.92 -4.03
N THR A 144 5.93 7.91 -4.45
CA THR A 144 5.85 9.27 -3.93
C THR A 144 5.40 10.19 -5.07
N TYR A 145 4.22 10.78 -4.94
CA TYR A 145 3.77 11.84 -5.83
C TYR A 145 4.23 13.17 -5.27
N ARG A 146 4.85 13.99 -6.10
CA ARG A 146 5.23 15.37 -5.76
C ARG A 146 4.31 16.32 -6.49
N THR A 147 3.62 17.15 -5.74
CA THR A 147 2.68 18.13 -6.25
C THR A 147 3.15 19.55 -6.01
N HIS A 148 2.92 20.40 -6.98
CA HIS A 148 3.07 21.83 -6.92
C HIS A 148 1.71 22.47 -7.18
N GLN A 149 1.22 23.27 -6.25
CA GLN A 149 -0.05 23.96 -6.35
C GLN A 149 0.25 25.44 -6.62
N GLY A 150 0.22 25.84 -7.89
CA GLY A 150 0.53 27.22 -8.34
C GLY A 150 -0.63 27.92 -9.02
#